data_3dae3b5887b0d7163a0b3498a362135d
#
_entry.id   3dae3b5887b0d7163a0b3498a362135d
#
_cell.length_a   1.000
_cell.length_b   1.000
_cell.length_c   1.000
_cell.angle_alpha   90.00
_cell.angle_beta   90.00
_cell.angle_gamma   90.00
#
_symmetry.space_group_name_H-M   'P 1'
#
loop_
_entity.id
_entity.type
_entity.pdbx_description
1 polymer ?
#
loop_
_entity_poly.entity_id
_entity_poly.type
_entity_poly.pdbx_seq_one_letter_code
_entity_poly.pdbx_strand_id
1 'polypeptide(L)'
;MSKIRIIADSTCDLSQELLDRYNISIIPLNIVLDTKSFVDGIEIKPDEIYEWADKMNTTPKTASPDLGYVIEYLQPMMNAGEDIIFFGISEDMSVTCQTVRIAAEELDYKNIWVINSRNLSTGIGLQVLRAARYAAQGKAAPWIVQEIEAARDKVSASFVVDTLTYLHRGGRCSSVAALLGNALKLKPMIAVKNGKMGVAKKYRGKQQSVVRSYAKDLEPQLLQADPFCVFITHSGIDKTIEQETYDYLKSLNYFEEIFVTRAGGVISSHCGPNTLGILFYNK
;
A
#
# COMPACT_ATOMS: atom_id res chain seq x y z
N MET A 1 -2.51 30.67 -6.28
CA MET A 1 -2.13 29.28 -6.62
C MET A 1 -3.39 28.46 -6.56
N SER A 2 -3.59 27.56 -7.52
CA SER A 2 -4.69 26.58 -7.49
C SER A 2 -4.56 25.72 -6.23
N LYS A 3 -5.67 25.26 -5.72
CA LYS A 3 -5.70 24.32 -4.58
C LYS A 3 -5.20 22.97 -5.08
N ILE A 4 -4.23 22.40 -4.39
CA ILE A 4 -3.73 21.05 -4.70
C ILE A 4 -4.58 20.00 -3.98
N ARG A 5 -5.07 19.02 -4.74
CA ARG A 5 -5.78 17.85 -4.23
C ARG A 5 -4.86 16.64 -4.33
N ILE A 6 -4.54 16.03 -3.19
CA ILE A 6 -3.81 14.77 -3.14
C ILE A 6 -4.83 13.63 -3.07
N ILE A 7 -4.73 12.71 -4.02
CA ILE A 7 -5.60 11.53 -4.10
C ILE A 7 -4.73 10.28 -4.14
N ALA A 8 -5.12 9.24 -3.44
CA ALA A 8 -4.52 7.92 -3.57
C ALA A 8 -5.60 6.87 -3.89
N ASP A 9 -5.20 5.74 -4.41
CA ASP A 9 -6.11 4.59 -4.42
C ASP A 9 -6.17 3.92 -3.03
N SER A 10 -7.19 3.07 -2.79
CA SER A 10 -7.42 2.45 -1.48
C SER A 10 -6.27 1.55 -1.02
N THR A 11 -5.38 1.15 -1.94
CA THR A 11 -4.23 0.31 -1.59
C THR A 11 -3.10 1.07 -0.89
N CYS A 12 -3.24 2.39 -0.66
CA CYS A 12 -2.25 3.17 0.10
C CYS A 12 -2.23 2.82 1.60
N ASP A 13 -3.28 2.16 2.11
CA ASP A 13 -3.42 1.66 3.49
C ASP A 13 -3.18 2.71 4.58
N LEU A 14 -3.38 3.99 4.27
CA LEU A 14 -3.33 5.06 5.27
C LEU A 14 -4.56 4.96 6.19
N SER A 15 -4.36 5.18 7.49
CA SER A 15 -5.46 5.25 8.44
C SER A 15 -6.36 6.47 8.17
N GLN A 16 -7.63 6.40 8.59
CA GLN A 16 -8.56 7.53 8.47
C GLN A 16 -8.00 8.79 9.13
N GLU A 17 -7.34 8.65 10.28
CA GLU A 17 -6.67 9.76 10.97
C GLU A 17 -5.63 10.46 10.07
N LEU A 18 -4.81 9.69 9.34
CA LEU A 18 -3.82 10.24 8.42
C LEU A 18 -4.47 10.87 7.18
N LEU A 19 -5.52 10.24 6.65
CA LEU A 19 -6.28 10.81 5.53
C LEU A 19 -6.87 12.18 5.90
N ASP A 20 -7.49 12.28 7.07
CA ASP A 20 -8.08 13.52 7.58
C ASP A 20 -7.01 14.58 7.90
N ARG A 21 -5.94 14.19 8.62
CA ARG A 21 -4.84 15.07 9.02
C ARG A 21 -4.17 15.74 7.83
N TYR A 22 -4.03 15.02 6.72
CA TYR A 22 -3.34 15.51 5.52
C TYR A 22 -4.28 15.86 4.37
N ASN A 23 -5.59 15.83 4.60
CA ASN A 23 -6.63 16.11 3.59
C ASN A 23 -6.45 15.31 2.30
N ILE A 24 -6.23 14.00 2.45
CA ILE A 24 -6.04 13.04 1.36
C ILE A 24 -7.37 12.41 0.99
N SER A 25 -7.67 12.35 -0.29
CA SER A 25 -8.87 11.71 -0.83
C SER A 25 -8.55 10.32 -1.35
N ILE A 26 -9.52 9.40 -1.33
CA ILE A 26 -9.32 8.00 -1.77
C ILE A 26 -10.23 7.65 -2.93
N ILE A 27 -9.66 7.06 -3.99
CA ILE A 27 -10.40 6.33 -5.02
C ILE A 27 -10.31 4.84 -4.67
N PRO A 28 -11.41 4.20 -4.26
CA PRO A 28 -11.40 2.79 -3.87
C PRO A 28 -11.29 1.86 -5.09
N LEU A 29 -10.56 0.76 -4.92
CA LEU A 29 -10.57 -0.37 -5.82
C LEU A 29 -11.76 -1.30 -5.49
N ASN A 30 -11.90 -2.35 -6.30
CA ASN A 30 -12.95 -3.35 -6.12
C ASN A 30 -12.39 -4.70 -5.65
N ILE A 31 -13.17 -5.38 -4.81
CA ILE A 31 -12.94 -6.75 -4.37
C ILE A 31 -14.04 -7.63 -4.93
N VAL A 32 -13.65 -8.70 -5.60
CA VAL A 32 -14.59 -9.61 -6.26
C VAL A 32 -14.62 -10.93 -5.51
N LEU A 33 -15.76 -11.22 -4.90
CA LEU A 33 -16.06 -12.46 -4.22
C LEU A 33 -17.02 -13.27 -5.10
N ASP A 34 -16.52 -14.36 -5.70
CA ASP A 34 -17.26 -15.14 -6.69
C ASP A 34 -17.70 -14.25 -7.88
N THR A 35 -18.98 -13.93 -7.99
CA THR A 35 -19.56 -13.10 -9.06
C THR A 35 -19.94 -11.68 -8.60
N LYS A 36 -19.75 -11.36 -7.32
CA LYS A 36 -20.12 -10.06 -6.73
C LYS A 36 -18.90 -9.17 -6.56
N SER A 37 -19.04 -7.91 -6.95
CA SER A 37 -18.05 -6.87 -6.74
C SER A 37 -18.46 -6.00 -5.55
N PHE A 38 -17.47 -5.64 -4.74
CA PHE A 38 -17.62 -4.80 -3.55
C PHE A 38 -16.56 -3.69 -3.57
N VAL A 39 -16.94 -2.50 -3.16
CA VAL A 39 -16.05 -1.35 -3.05
C VAL A 39 -15.18 -1.48 -1.79
N ASP A 40 -13.86 -1.50 -1.98
CA ASP A 40 -12.88 -1.70 -0.90
C ASP A 40 -13.00 -0.66 0.21
N GLY A 41 -13.10 -1.13 1.45
CA GLY A 41 -13.20 -0.31 2.65
C GLY A 41 -14.57 0.34 2.90
N ILE A 42 -15.45 0.35 1.90
CA ILE A 42 -16.81 0.90 1.98
C ILE A 42 -17.84 -0.22 2.17
N GLU A 43 -17.88 -1.18 1.24
CA GLU A 43 -18.88 -2.26 1.22
C GLU A 43 -18.39 -3.56 1.85
N ILE A 44 -17.07 -3.70 2.00
CA ILE A 44 -16.46 -4.90 2.56
C ILE A 44 -15.18 -4.58 3.32
N LYS A 45 -14.92 -5.30 4.41
CA LYS A 45 -13.73 -5.19 5.26
C LYS A 45 -12.88 -6.44 5.22
N PRO A 46 -11.58 -6.36 5.57
CA PRO A 46 -10.65 -7.50 5.51
C PRO A 46 -11.12 -8.75 6.26
N ASP A 47 -11.75 -8.61 7.42
CA ASP A 47 -12.22 -9.77 8.20
C ASP A 47 -13.32 -10.54 7.48
N GLU A 48 -14.27 -9.84 6.85
CA GLU A 48 -15.34 -10.45 6.04
C GLU A 48 -14.77 -11.18 4.82
N ILE A 49 -13.67 -10.64 4.23
CA ILE A 49 -12.95 -11.28 3.12
C ILE A 49 -12.34 -12.59 3.57
N TYR A 50 -11.71 -12.62 4.74
CA TYR A 50 -11.10 -13.83 5.28
C TYR A 50 -12.15 -14.89 5.64
N GLU A 51 -13.24 -14.51 6.30
CA GLU A 51 -14.37 -15.40 6.60
C GLU A 51 -14.94 -16.05 5.32
N TRP A 52 -15.11 -15.22 4.27
CA TRP A 52 -15.56 -15.74 2.97
C TRP A 52 -14.54 -16.69 2.35
N ALA A 53 -13.26 -16.34 2.36
CA ALA A 53 -12.19 -17.13 1.78
C ALA A 53 -12.05 -18.50 2.45
N ASP A 54 -12.16 -18.55 3.78
CA ASP A 54 -12.13 -19.78 4.57
C ASP A 54 -13.34 -20.64 4.29
N LYS A 55 -14.55 -20.05 4.27
CA LYS A 55 -15.80 -20.76 3.98
C LYS A 55 -15.82 -21.37 2.57
N MET A 56 -15.34 -20.63 1.58
CA MET A 56 -15.34 -21.04 0.18
C MET A 56 -14.08 -21.81 -0.22
N ASN A 57 -13.11 -21.94 0.68
CA ASN A 57 -11.79 -22.54 0.42
C ASN A 57 -11.12 -21.98 -0.85
N THR A 58 -11.23 -20.66 -1.05
CA THR A 58 -10.70 -19.94 -2.20
C THR A 58 -10.13 -18.59 -1.77
N THR A 59 -9.64 -17.78 -2.70
CA THR A 59 -9.16 -16.41 -2.43
C THR A 59 -9.94 -15.41 -3.26
N PRO A 60 -10.19 -14.21 -2.75
CA PRO A 60 -10.84 -13.14 -3.51
C PRO A 60 -10.00 -12.74 -4.72
N LYS A 61 -10.64 -12.08 -5.68
CA LYS A 61 -9.98 -11.35 -6.75
C LYS A 61 -10.13 -9.85 -6.51
N THR A 62 -9.31 -9.06 -7.17
CA THR A 62 -9.37 -7.60 -7.09
C THR A 62 -9.42 -7.00 -8.48
N ALA A 63 -10.05 -5.84 -8.61
CA ALA A 63 -10.15 -5.10 -9.86
C ALA A 63 -9.86 -3.61 -9.62
N SER A 64 -9.40 -2.92 -10.67
CA SER A 64 -9.32 -1.45 -10.69
C SER A 64 -10.71 -0.83 -10.47
N PRO A 65 -10.78 0.44 -10.08
CA PRO A 65 -12.06 1.15 -10.04
C PRO A 65 -12.69 1.20 -11.45
N ASP A 66 -14.01 1.31 -11.48
CA ASP A 66 -14.75 1.52 -12.72
C ASP A 66 -14.44 2.90 -13.32
N LEU A 67 -14.32 2.98 -14.65
CA LEU A 67 -13.97 4.23 -15.33
C LEU A 67 -15.01 5.31 -15.09
N GLY A 68 -16.31 4.98 -15.17
CA GLY A 68 -17.40 5.91 -14.92
C GLY A 68 -17.36 6.48 -13.52
N TYR A 69 -17.11 5.62 -12.51
CA TYR A 69 -16.90 6.05 -11.13
C TYR A 69 -15.74 7.05 -10.99
N VAL A 70 -14.60 6.78 -11.65
CA VAL A 70 -13.43 7.70 -11.58
C VAL A 70 -13.75 9.04 -12.23
N ILE A 71 -14.45 9.05 -13.36
CA ILE A 71 -14.90 10.28 -14.04
C ILE A 71 -15.79 11.11 -13.10
N GLU A 72 -16.84 10.50 -12.54
CA GLU A 72 -17.75 11.16 -11.61
C GLU A 72 -17.02 11.69 -10.36
N TYR A 73 -16.04 10.95 -9.86
CA TYR A 73 -15.25 11.33 -8.69
C TYR A 73 -14.35 12.55 -8.96
N LEU A 74 -13.73 12.63 -10.13
CA LEU A 74 -12.82 13.72 -10.50
C LEU A 74 -13.55 14.99 -10.95
N GLN A 75 -14.76 14.88 -11.52
CA GLN A 75 -15.51 15.97 -12.11
C GLN A 75 -15.68 17.20 -11.18
N PRO A 76 -16.05 17.07 -9.89
CA PRO A 76 -16.18 18.24 -9.02
C PRO A 76 -14.87 18.99 -8.78
N MET A 77 -13.75 18.27 -8.68
CA MET A 77 -12.42 18.86 -8.47
C MET A 77 -11.93 19.58 -9.72
N MET A 78 -12.17 19.00 -10.88
CA MET A 78 -11.92 19.61 -12.17
C MET A 78 -12.73 20.90 -12.34
N ASN A 79 -14.04 20.88 -12.05
CA ASN A 79 -14.90 22.05 -12.12
C ASN A 79 -14.46 23.19 -11.18
N ALA A 80 -13.83 22.83 -10.06
CA ALA A 80 -13.23 23.76 -9.12
C ALA A 80 -11.85 24.28 -9.54
N GLY A 81 -11.27 23.76 -10.64
CA GLY A 81 -9.94 24.15 -11.13
C GLY A 81 -8.79 23.71 -10.21
N GLU A 82 -8.97 22.62 -9.45
CA GLU A 82 -7.95 22.12 -8.53
C GLU A 82 -6.81 21.40 -9.29
N ASP A 83 -5.56 21.57 -8.86
CA ASP A 83 -4.44 20.76 -9.31
C ASP A 83 -4.52 19.39 -8.62
N ILE A 84 -4.64 18.30 -9.38
CA ILE A 84 -4.83 16.95 -8.85
C ILE A 84 -3.54 16.14 -8.97
N ILE A 85 -3.05 15.58 -7.86
CA ILE A 85 -1.95 14.60 -7.85
C ILE A 85 -2.51 13.27 -7.35
N PHE A 86 -2.62 12.30 -8.26
CA PHE A 86 -3.10 10.96 -7.96
C PHE A 86 -1.93 9.98 -7.79
N PHE A 87 -2.01 9.16 -6.76
CA PHE A 87 -1.06 8.08 -6.47
C PHE A 87 -1.74 6.72 -6.61
N GLY A 88 -1.28 5.91 -7.54
CA GLY A 88 -1.78 4.55 -7.71
C GLY A 88 -0.76 3.49 -7.33
N ILE A 89 -1.27 2.30 -6.99
CA ILE A 89 -0.48 1.08 -6.85
C ILE A 89 0.35 0.85 -8.12
N SER A 90 1.49 0.17 -7.97
CA SER A 90 2.38 -0.17 -9.10
C SER A 90 1.62 -0.69 -10.32
N GLU A 91 1.95 -0.17 -11.49
CA GLU A 91 1.40 -0.62 -12.78
C GLU A 91 1.80 -2.07 -13.14
N ASP A 92 2.83 -2.61 -12.50
CA ASP A 92 3.15 -4.04 -12.59
C ASP A 92 2.17 -4.92 -11.79
N MET A 93 1.31 -4.33 -10.96
CA MET A 93 0.36 -5.05 -10.10
C MET A 93 -1.11 -4.77 -10.44
N SER A 94 -1.43 -3.59 -11.00
CA SER A 94 -2.79 -3.15 -11.31
C SER A 94 -2.81 -2.14 -12.45
N VAL A 95 -3.94 -2.05 -13.15
CA VAL A 95 -4.19 -1.05 -14.20
C VAL A 95 -4.81 0.24 -13.66
N THR A 96 -4.87 0.45 -12.35
CA THR A 96 -5.53 1.60 -11.72
C THR A 96 -5.02 2.94 -12.23
N CYS A 97 -3.69 3.13 -12.34
CA CYS A 97 -3.14 4.36 -12.91
C CYS A 97 -3.61 4.60 -14.35
N GLN A 98 -3.71 3.54 -15.16
CA GLN A 98 -4.22 3.65 -16.52
C GLN A 98 -5.70 4.07 -16.57
N THR A 99 -6.53 3.50 -15.69
CA THR A 99 -7.94 3.90 -15.57
C THR A 99 -8.09 5.38 -15.25
N VAL A 100 -7.27 5.91 -14.32
CA VAL A 100 -7.31 7.34 -13.96
C VAL A 100 -6.80 8.23 -15.11
N ARG A 101 -5.78 7.81 -15.86
CA ARG A 101 -5.33 8.56 -17.05
C ARG A 101 -6.43 8.63 -18.12
N ILE A 102 -7.11 7.51 -18.40
CA ILE A 102 -8.23 7.49 -19.34
C ILE A 102 -9.35 8.42 -18.87
N ALA A 103 -9.69 8.41 -17.58
CA ALA A 103 -10.69 9.33 -17.03
C ALA A 103 -10.29 10.80 -17.21
N ALA A 104 -9.02 11.12 -17.01
CA ALA A 104 -8.50 12.48 -17.21
C ALA A 104 -8.55 12.91 -18.69
N GLU A 105 -8.26 12.00 -19.61
CA GLU A 105 -8.36 12.22 -21.06
C GLU A 105 -9.82 12.44 -21.49
N GLU A 106 -10.76 11.64 -21.02
CA GLU A 106 -12.20 11.79 -21.28
C GLU A 106 -12.75 13.14 -20.77
N LEU A 107 -12.22 13.61 -19.64
CA LEU A 107 -12.57 14.90 -19.07
C LEU A 107 -11.84 16.10 -19.71
N ASP A 108 -10.89 15.86 -20.63
CA ASP A 108 -9.95 16.85 -21.18
C ASP A 108 -9.30 17.72 -20.11
N TYR A 109 -8.96 17.12 -18.94
CA TYR A 109 -8.39 17.85 -17.81
C TYR A 109 -6.86 17.74 -17.77
N LYS A 110 -6.18 18.88 -17.86
CA LYS A 110 -4.70 18.94 -17.97
C LYS A 110 -4.00 19.08 -16.61
N ASN A 111 -4.71 19.56 -15.58
CA ASN A 111 -4.12 19.80 -14.26
C ASN A 111 -4.26 18.55 -13.35
N ILE A 112 -3.99 17.39 -13.91
CA ILE A 112 -3.94 16.12 -13.19
C ILE A 112 -2.65 15.38 -13.52
N TRP A 113 -1.94 14.95 -12.49
CA TRP A 113 -0.72 14.15 -12.57
C TRP A 113 -0.97 12.78 -11.95
N VAL A 114 -0.79 11.74 -12.73
CA VAL A 114 -0.99 10.34 -12.30
C VAL A 114 0.36 9.71 -12.05
N ILE A 115 0.68 9.52 -10.78
CA ILE A 115 1.94 8.93 -10.31
C ILE A 115 1.77 7.41 -10.16
N ASN A 116 2.52 6.65 -10.96
CA ASN A 116 2.79 5.25 -10.67
C ASN A 116 3.76 5.19 -9.48
N SER A 117 3.27 4.80 -8.32
CA SER A 117 4.09 4.73 -7.11
C SER A 117 5.23 3.70 -7.19
N ARG A 118 5.13 2.74 -8.12
CA ARG A 118 5.99 1.55 -8.19
C ARG A 118 6.05 0.78 -6.86
N ASN A 119 4.99 0.89 -6.08
CA ASN A 119 4.88 0.34 -4.74
C ASN A 119 3.47 -0.16 -4.45
N LEU A 120 3.25 -0.63 -3.23
CA LEU A 120 1.96 -1.07 -2.68
C LEU A 120 1.85 -0.62 -1.23
N SER A 121 0.63 -0.70 -0.67
CA SER A 121 0.35 -0.48 0.74
C SER A 121 0.91 0.88 1.22
N THR A 122 1.35 0.97 2.45
CA THR A 122 1.93 2.21 2.99
C THR A 122 3.24 2.64 2.31
N GLY A 123 3.78 1.86 1.37
CA GLY A 123 4.81 2.33 0.44
C GLY A 123 4.27 3.38 -0.55
N ILE A 124 2.97 3.33 -0.90
CA ILE A 124 2.24 4.41 -1.55
C ILE A 124 1.99 5.52 -0.51
N GLY A 125 1.51 5.14 0.68
CA GLY A 125 1.22 6.07 1.78
C GLY A 125 2.38 7.01 2.11
N LEU A 126 3.62 6.50 2.16
CA LEU A 126 4.83 7.30 2.35
C LEU A 126 4.99 8.40 1.29
N GLN A 127 4.74 8.08 0.01
CA GLN A 127 4.83 9.03 -1.09
C GLN A 127 3.71 10.08 -0.99
N VAL A 128 2.50 9.64 -0.68
CA VAL A 128 1.32 10.48 -0.48
C VAL A 128 1.54 11.49 0.66
N LEU A 129 2.02 11.03 1.83
CA LEU A 129 2.32 11.92 2.96
C LEU A 129 3.41 12.94 2.62
N ARG A 130 4.44 12.53 1.89
CA ARG A 130 5.50 13.44 1.44
C ARG A 130 4.95 14.52 0.49
N ALA A 131 4.11 14.14 -0.47
CA ALA A 131 3.45 15.09 -1.38
C ALA A 131 2.52 16.05 -0.64
N ALA A 132 1.71 15.55 0.31
CA ALA A 132 0.82 16.38 1.11
C ALA A 132 1.60 17.40 1.96
N ARG A 133 2.75 17.01 2.52
CA ARG A 133 3.64 17.95 3.24
C ARG A 133 4.22 19.03 2.33
N TYR A 134 4.63 18.68 1.12
CA TYR A 134 5.10 19.67 0.14
C TYR A 134 3.98 20.63 -0.28
N ALA A 135 2.77 20.12 -0.49
CA ALA A 135 1.60 20.96 -0.78
C ALA A 135 1.30 21.93 0.38
N ALA A 136 1.37 21.47 1.63
CA ALA A 136 1.21 22.31 2.81
C ALA A 136 2.32 23.39 2.95
N GLN A 137 3.51 23.13 2.40
CA GLN A 137 4.61 24.10 2.30
C GLN A 137 4.45 25.10 1.12
N GLY A 138 3.34 25.03 0.38
CA GLY A 138 3.07 25.92 -0.76
C GLY A 138 3.85 25.58 -2.03
N LYS A 139 4.38 24.36 -2.17
CA LYS A 139 5.04 23.94 -3.41
C LYS A 139 4.00 23.72 -4.50
N ALA A 140 4.36 24.05 -5.75
CA ALA A 140 3.50 23.85 -6.92
C ALA A 140 3.39 22.37 -7.30
N ALA A 141 2.25 21.94 -7.85
CA ALA A 141 2.00 20.54 -8.20
C ALA A 141 3.07 19.93 -9.14
N PRO A 142 3.53 20.59 -10.22
CA PRO A 142 4.58 20.04 -11.08
C PRO A 142 5.90 19.78 -10.34
N TRP A 143 6.27 20.67 -9.42
CA TRP A 143 7.47 20.51 -8.59
C TRP A 143 7.33 19.31 -7.65
N ILE A 144 6.17 19.18 -6.99
CA ILE A 144 5.87 18.05 -6.10
C ILE A 144 5.99 16.73 -6.87
N VAL A 145 5.38 16.65 -8.04
CA VAL A 145 5.42 15.46 -8.90
C VAL A 145 6.86 15.07 -9.23
N GLN A 146 7.68 16.04 -9.66
CA GLN A 146 9.08 15.81 -9.98
C GLN A 146 9.87 15.25 -8.78
N GLU A 147 9.71 15.84 -7.60
CA GLU A 147 10.38 15.40 -6.37
C GLU A 147 9.95 14.00 -5.93
N ILE A 148 8.66 13.70 -6.04
CA ILE A 148 8.14 12.36 -5.69
C ILE A 148 8.65 11.31 -6.67
N GLU A 149 8.62 11.59 -7.98
CA GLU A 149 9.12 10.64 -8.99
C GLU A 149 10.63 10.38 -8.86
N ALA A 150 11.41 11.39 -8.54
CA ALA A 150 12.83 11.26 -8.27
C ALA A 150 13.14 10.42 -7.00
N ALA A 151 12.25 10.50 -6.00
CA ALA A 151 12.43 9.82 -4.71
C ALA A 151 11.71 8.46 -4.61
N ARG A 152 10.81 8.11 -5.55
CA ARG A 152 9.94 6.93 -5.39
C ARG A 152 10.69 5.60 -5.24
N ASP A 153 11.84 5.44 -5.91
CA ASP A 153 12.65 4.22 -5.82
C ASP A 153 13.45 4.13 -4.49
N LYS A 154 13.42 5.18 -3.67
CA LYS A 154 13.96 5.20 -2.31
C LYS A 154 13.00 4.59 -1.27
N VAL A 155 11.75 4.31 -1.63
CA VAL A 155 10.82 3.64 -0.73
C VAL A 155 11.23 2.19 -0.53
N SER A 156 11.55 1.83 0.71
CA SER A 156 11.76 0.45 1.14
C SER A 156 10.44 -0.14 1.60
N ALA A 157 9.91 -1.10 0.85
CA ALA A 157 8.70 -1.81 1.20
C ALA A 157 8.99 -3.30 1.23
N SER A 158 8.78 -3.90 2.40
CA SER A 158 8.89 -5.34 2.59
C SER A 158 7.93 -5.82 3.66
N PHE A 159 7.59 -7.11 3.62
CA PHE A 159 6.67 -7.72 4.56
C PHE A 159 6.92 -9.23 4.67
N VAL A 160 6.57 -9.81 5.81
CA VAL A 160 6.59 -11.26 6.04
C VAL A 160 5.18 -11.79 6.05
N VAL A 161 4.95 -12.86 5.28
CA VAL A 161 3.64 -13.51 5.18
C VAL A 161 3.57 -14.77 6.04
N ASP A 162 2.37 -15.06 6.54
CA ASP A 162 2.12 -16.30 7.30
C ASP A 162 1.85 -17.49 6.37
N THR A 163 1.19 -17.25 5.23
CA THR A 163 0.86 -18.24 4.22
C THR A 163 1.20 -17.74 2.81
N LEU A 164 1.60 -18.67 1.93
CA LEU A 164 1.87 -18.37 0.52
C LEU A 164 0.61 -18.43 -0.36
N THR A 165 -0.49 -18.95 0.17
CA THR A 165 -1.70 -19.28 -0.60
C THR A 165 -2.27 -18.05 -1.31
N TYR A 166 -2.43 -16.95 -0.58
CA TYR A 166 -2.99 -15.70 -1.11
C TYR A 166 -2.10 -15.06 -2.18
N LEU A 167 -0.79 -14.93 -1.93
CA LEU A 167 0.15 -14.39 -2.90
C LEU A 167 0.25 -15.24 -4.17
N HIS A 168 0.23 -16.57 -4.02
CA HIS A 168 0.27 -17.47 -5.15
C HIS A 168 -0.97 -17.36 -6.02
N ARG A 169 -2.15 -17.46 -5.41
CA ARG A 169 -3.44 -17.39 -6.12
C ARG A 169 -3.70 -15.98 -6.69
N GLY A 170 -3.19 -14.95 -6.02
CA GLY A 170 -3.25 -13.56 -6.47
C GLY A 170 -2.40 -13.28 -7.72
N GLY A 171 -1.37 -14.08 -7.99
CA GLY A 171 -0.56 -14.01 -9.21
C GLY A 171 0.33 -12.76 -9.37
N ARG A 172 0.42 -11.88 -8.36
CA ARG A 172 1.24 -10.64 -8.39
C ARG A 172 2.66 -10.84 -7.89
N CYS A 173 3.01 -12.05 -7.43
CA CYS A 173 4.36 -12.41 -6.98
C CYS A 173 4.78 -13.77 -7.58
N SER A 174 5.32 -13.75 -8.79
CA SER A 174 5.66 -14.98 -9.53
C SER A 174 6.70 -15.88 -8.83
N SER A 175 7.63 -15.27 -8.08
CA SER A 175 8.67 -16.01 -7.35
C SER A 175 8.13 -16.89 -6.20
N VAL A 176 6.89 -16.67 -5.77
CA VAL A 176 6.22 -17.48 -4.74
C VAL A 176 5.89 -18.88 -5.25
N ALA A 177 5.58 -19.04 -6.53
CA ALA A 177 5.25 -20.34 -7.12
C ALA A 177 6.35 -21.39 -6.90
N ALA A 178 7.63 -20.98 -6.98
CA ALA A 178 8.78 -21.85 -6.76
C ALA A 178 8.92 -22.36 -5.30
N LEU A 179 8.20 -21.77 -4.35
CA LEU A 179 8.25 -22.11 -2.93
C LEU A 179 7.17 -23.11 -2.50
N LEU A 180 6.13 -23.32 -3.30
CA LEU A 180 4.97 -24.12 -2.92
C LEU A 180 5.29 -25.60 -2.66
N GLY A 181 6.21 -26.19 -3.40
CA GLY A 181 6.60 -27.58 -3.26
C GLY A 181 7.32 -27.93 -1.93
N ASN A 182 7.88 -26.94 -1.24
CA ASN A 182 8.63 -27.10 0.00
C ASN A 182 8.05 -26.28 1.17
N ALA A 183 6.79 -25.90 1.07
CA ALA A 183 6.19 -24.80 1.83
C ALA A 183 5.84 -25.10 3.30
N LEU A 184 5.97 -26.33 3.80
CA LEU A 184 5.63 -26.61 5.20
C LEU A 184 6.50 -25.76 6.14
N LYS A 185 5.89 -24.75 6.80
CA LYS A 185 6.50 -23.84 7.77
C LYS A 185 7.45 -22.77 7.21
N LEU A 186 7.45 -22.53 5.88
CA LEU A 186 8.24 -21.43 5.31
C LEU A 186 7.46 -20.12 5.37
N LYS A 187 8.08 -19.07 5.91
CA LYS A 187 7.52 -17.72 6.01
C LYS A 187 8.48 -16.75 5.28
N PRO A 188 8.22 -16.47 4.00
CA PRO A 188 9.11 -15.60 3.25
C PRO A 188 8.88 -14.13 3.58
N MET A 189 9.97 -13.37 3.53
CA MET A 189 9.95 -11.93 3.36
C MET A 189 9.82 -11.63 1.87
N ILE A 190 8.81 -10.87 1.55
CA ILE A 190 8.60 -10.30 0.22
C ILE A 190 9.11 -8.85 0.24
N ALA A 191 9.80 -8.44 -0.80
CA ALA A 191 10.19 -7.04 -0.99
C ALA A 191 9.68 -6.53 -2.33
N VAL A 192 9.42 -5.23 -2.39
CA VAL A 192 9.08 -4.53 -3.63
C VAL A 192 10.35 -3.93 -4.21
N LYS A 193 10.66 -4.26 -5.46
CA LYS A 193 11.77 -3.68 -6.21
C LYS A 193 11.31 -3.35 -7.62
N ASN A 194 11.57 -2.14 -8.08
CA ASN A 194 11.19 -1.67 -9.42
C ASN A 194 9.72 -1.95 -9.75
N GLY A 195 8.81 -1.74 -8.80
CA GLY A 195 7.38 -1.94 -8.98
C GLY A 195 6.90 -3.39 -8.84
N LYS A 196 7.78 -4.38 -8.62
CA LYS A 196 7.45 -5.81 -8.58
C LYS A 196 7.71 -6.43 -7.22
N MET A 197 6.84 -7.36 -6.81
CA MET A 197 7.06 -8.17 -5.62
C MET A 197 7.99 -9.34 -5.92
N GLY A 198 8.91 -9.60 -4.98
CA GLY A 198 9.81 -10.74 -5.05
C GLY A 198 10.19 -11.28 -3.68
N VAL A 199 10.52 -12.58 -3.62
CA VAL A 199 11.04 -13.21 -2.39
C VAL A 199 12.44 -12.72 -2.13
N ALA A 200 12.64 -12.01 -1.01
CA ALA A 200 13.94 -11.45 -0.61
C ALA A 200 14.67 -12.32 0.42
N LYS A 201 13.95 -12.89 1.37
CA LYS A 201 14.51 -13.75 2.43
C LYS A 201 13.49 -14.81 2.85
N LYS A 202 13.96 -15.87 3.47
CA LYS A 202 13.14 -16.99 3.92
C LYS A 202 13.34 -17.18 5.41
N TYR A 203 12.26 -17.18 6.17
CA TYR A 203 12.24 -17.48 7.60
C TYR A 203 11.51 -18.80 7.87
N ARG A 204 11.71 -19.33 9.07
CA ARG A 204 11.00 -20.52 9.57
C ARG A 204 10.67 -20.32 11.05
N GLY A 205 9.53 -20.83 11.48
CA GLY A 205 9.12 -20.78 12.88
C GLY A 205 7.72 -20.19 13.09
N LYS A 206 7.43 -19.87 14.34
CA LYS A 206 6.18 -19.18 14.72
C LYS A 206 6.20 -17.74 14.20
N GLN A 207 5.05 -17.19 13.83
CA GLN A 207 4.93 -15.85 13.25
C GLN A 207 5.58 -14.76 14.12
N GLN A 208 5.38 -14.80 15.42
CA GLN A 208 6.01 -13.87 16.37
C GLN A 208 7.55 -13.87 16.25
N SER A 209 8.18 -15.05 16.24
CA SER A 209 9.65 -15.16 16.15
C SER A 209 10.15 -14.69 14.77
N VAL A 210 9.37 -14.94 13.71
CA VAL A 210 9.69 -14.50 12.35
C VAL A 210 9.63 -12.98 12.24
N VAL A 211 8.55 -12.35 12.72
CA VAL A 211 8.41 -10.88 12.71
C VAL A 211 9.53 -10.21 13.50
N ARG A 212 9.86 -10.75 14.68
CA ARG A 212 10.99 -10.24 15.49
C ARG A 212 12.34 -10.32 14.75
N SER A 213 12.60 -11.46 14.07
CA SER A 213 13.82 -11.63 13.29
C SER A 213 13.86 -10.71 12.08
N TYR A 214 12.72 -10.54 11.40
CA TYR A 214 12.55 -9.64 10.27
C TYR A 214 12.83 -8.18 10.65
N ALA A 215 12.24 -7.70 11.75
CA ALA A 215 12.46 -6.34 12.23
C ALA A 215 13.94 -6.08 12.57
N LYS A 216 14.61 -7.06 13.22
CA LYS A 216 16.05 -6.99 13.51
C LYS A 216 16.91 -6.99 12.26
N ASP A 217 16.56 -7.77 11.25
CA ASP A 217 17.28 -7.80 9.97
C ASP A 217 17.21 -6.47 9.22
N LEU A 218 16.14 -5.69 9.43
CA LEU A 218 15.98 -4.37 8.84
C LEU A 218 16.71 -3.25 9.61
N GLU A 219 17.11 -3.47 10.86
CA GLU A 219 17.69 -2.43 11.73
C GLU A 219 18.82 -1.62 11.07
N PRO A 220 19.80 -2.22 10.36
CA PRO A 220 20.85 -1.44 9.71
C PRO A 220 20.33 -0.46 8.64
N GLN A 221 19.23 -0.80 7.97
CA GLN A 221 18.59 0.07 6.98
C GLN A 221 17.70 1.12 7.67
N LEU A 222 16.97 0.73 8.72
CA LEU A 222 16.11 1.63 9.50
C LEU A 222 16.93 2.77 10.11
N LEU A 223 18.11 2.51 10.65
CA LEU A 223 19.01 3.52 11.22
C LEU A 223 19.66 4.45 10.19
N GLN A 224 19.51 4.17 8.90
CA GLN A 224 19.95 5.02 7.79
C GLN A 224 18.78 5.61 6.99
N ALA A 225 17.54 5.34 7.40
CA ALA A 225 16.34 5.80 6.73
C ALA A 225 16.12 7.32 6.91
N ASP A 226 15.16 7.88 6.17
CA ASP A 226 14.58 9.19 6.48
C ASP A 226 13.87 9.08 7.83
N PRO A 227 14.27 9.89 8.84
CA PRO A 227 13.77 9.74 10.20
C PRO A 227 12.31 10.21 10.38
N PHE A 228 11.72 10.86 9.39
CA PHE A 228 10.39 11.43 9.52
C PHE A 228 9.34 10.41 9.97
N CYS A 229 9.25 9.25 9.29
CA CYS A 229 8.31 8.21 9.73
C CYS A 229 8.67 6.82 9.23
N VAL A 230 8.16 5.82 9.95
CA VAL A 230 8.14 4.42 9.57
C VAL A 230 6.72 3.86 9.76
N PHE A 231 6.30 3.01 8.86
CA PHE A 231 5.03 2.29 8.97
C PHE A 231 5.23 0.85 9.40
N ILE A 232 4.40 0.41 10.34
CA ILE A 232 4.08 -0.98 10.62
C ILE A 232 2.70 -1.23 10.02
N THR A 233 2.64 -1.98 8.93
CA THR A 233 1.37 -2.29 8.26
C THR A 233 1.09 -3.78 8.36
N HIS A 234 -0.11 -4.14 8.83
CA HIS A 234 -0.48 -5.54 9.04
C HIS A 234 -1.85 -5.87 8.46
N SER A 235 -2.06 -7.13 8.08
CA SER A 235 -3.32 -7.63 7.52
C SER A 235 -4.17 -8.41 8.56
N GLY A 236 -4.19 -7.92 9.82
CA GLY A 236 -4.81 -8.61 10.93
C GLY A 236 -3.82 -9.59 11.58
N ILE A 237 -2.94 -9.08 12.42
CA ILE A 237 -1.96 -9.86 13.20
C ILE A 237 -2.33 -9.82 14.68
N ASP A 238 -1.80 -10.77 15.46
CA ASP A 238 -1.95 -10.76 16.91
C ASP A 238 -1.45 -9.44 17.51
N LYS A 239 -2.23 -8.85 18.41
CA LYS A 239 -1.92 -7.57 19.04
C LYS A 239 -0.61 -7.57 19.81
N THR A 240 -0.20 -8.72 20.34
CA THR A 240 1.10 -8.87 21.03
C THR A 240 2.25 -8.68 20.04
N ILE A 241 2.13 -9.25 18.82
CA ILE A 241 3.18 -9.12 17.79
C ILE A 241 3.24 -7.70 17.25
N GLU A 242 2.08 -7.06 17.06
CA GLU A 242 1.97 -5.65 16.67
C GLU A 242 2.70 -4.76 17.70
N GLN A 243 2.35 -4.91 18.99
CA GLN A 243 2.92 -4.13 20.08
C GLN A 243 4.43 -4.36 20.24
N GLU A 244 4.88 -5.61 20.21
CA GLU A 244 6.32 -5.93 20.28
C GLU A 244 7.11 -5.27 19.12
N THR A 245 6.51 -5.23 17.93
CA THR A 245 7.15 -4.59 16.76
C THR A 245 7.20 -3.07 16.93
N TYR A 246 6.12 -2.47 17.43
CA TYR A 246 6.08 -1.04 17.73
C TYR A 246 7.12 -0.66 18.79
N ASP A 247 7.15 -1.40 19.91
CA ASP A 247 8.09 -1.16 21.01
C ASP A 247 9.54 -1.32 20.56
N TYR A 248 9.80 -2.30 19.69
CA TYR A 248 11.12 -2.47 19.09
C TYR A 248 11.54 -1.26 18.24
N LEU A 249 10.70 -0.80 17.31
CA LEU A 249 11.01 0.38 16.50
C LEU A 249 11.14 1.65 17.35
N LYS A 250 10.31 1.80 18.37
CA LYS A 250 10.40 2.89 19.34
C LYS A 250 11.71 2.86 20.12
N SER A 251 12.20 1.68 20.48
CA SER A 251 13.47 1.53 21.21
C SER A 251 14.70 1.96 20.41
N LEU A 252 14.62 2.01 19.07
CA LEU A 252 15.68 2.54 18.22
C LEU A 252 15.87 4.05 18.39
N ASN A 253 14.88 4.75 18.93
CA ASN A 253 14.88 6.21 19.18
C ASN A 253 15.34 7.02 17.96
N TYR A 254 14.89 6.62 16.76
CA TYR A 254 15.36 7.14 15.48
C TYR A 254 14.27 7.88 14.70
N PHE A 255 13.05 7.35 14.68
CA PHE A 255 11.94 7.91 13.92
C PHE A 255 11.17 8.95 14.73
N GLU A 256 10.76 10.04 14.05
CA GLU A 256 9.89 11.07 14.64
C GLU A 256 8.48 10.53 14.86
N GLU A 257 7.95 9.76 13.89
CA GLU A 257 6.64 9.13 13.97
C GLU A 257 6.70 7.63 13.58
N ILE A 258 6.00 6.79 14.33
CA ILE A 258 5.82 5.37 14.05
C ILE A 258 4.33 5.13 13.87
N PHE A 259 3.90 4.87 12.65
CA PHE A 259 2.50 4.61 12.33
C PHE A 259 2.22 3.12 12.29
N VAL A 260 1.12 2.72 12.93
CA VAL A 260 0.57 1.36 12.82
C VAL A 260 -0.71 1.44 12.02
N THR A 261 -0.77 0.72 10.90
CA THR A 261 -1.94 0.71 10.03
C THR A 261 -2.37 -0.72 9.72
N ARG A 262 -3.68 -0.89 9.48
CA ARG A 262 -4.22 -2.14 8.98
C ARG A 262 -4.39 -2.04 7.46
N ALA A 263 -3.85 -3.01 6.76
CA ALA A 263 -4.02 -3.14 5.31
C ALA A 263 -5.51 -3.28 4.94
N GLY A 264 -5.93 -2.55 3.91
CA GLY A 264 -7.27 -2.62 3.33
C GLY A 264 -7.58 -3.95 2.67
N GLY A 265 -8.78 -4.09 2.16
CA GLY A 265 -9.27 -5.34 1.60
C GLY A 265 -8.50 -5.82 0.37
N VAL A 266 -8.08 -4.91 -0.50
CA VAL A 266 -7.30 -5.26 -1.70
C VAL A 266 -5.94 -5.85 -1.32
N ILE A 267 -5.18 -5.19 -0.45
CA ILE A 267 -3.88 -5.71 0.01
C ILE A 267 -4.05 -7.01 0.79
N SER A 268 -5.05 -7.07 1.68
CA SER A 268 -5.40 -8.27 2.46
C SER A 268 -5.75 -9.47 1.57
N SER A 269 -6.45 -9.23 0.46
CA SER A 269 -6.82 -10.26 -0.53
C SER A 269 -5.62 -10.94 -1.19
N HIS A 270 -4.48 -10.26 -1.28
CA HIS A 270 -3.25 -10.79 -1.88
C HIS A 270 -2.23 -11.25 -0.85
N CYS A 271 -2.15 -10.63 0.32
CA CYS A 271 -1.17 -10.98 1.35
C CYS A 271 -1.66 -12.06 2.32
N GLY A 272 -2.98 -12.18 2.51
CA GLY A 272 -3.58 -13.07 3.50
C GLY A 272 -3.43 -12.58 4.94
N PRO A 273 -4.08 -13.24 5.90
CA PRO A 273 -4.02 -12.88 7.31
C PRO A 273 -2.62 -13.06 7.90
N ASN A 274 -2.37 -12.42 9.05
CA ASN A 274 -1.10 -12.49 9.81
C ASN A 274 0.14 -11.98 9.05
N THR A 275 -0.03 -11.20 7.99
CA THR A 275 1.08 -10.52 7.31
C THR A 275 1.45 -9.24 8.08
N LEU A 276 2.74 -8.96 8.19
CA LEU A 276 3.24 -7.69 8.73
C LEU A 276 4.41 -7.18 7.88
N GLY A 277 4.35 -5.90 7.54
CA GLY A 277 5.37 -5.15 6.82
C GLY A 277 5.92 -3.98 7.62
N ILE A 278 7.18 -3.62 7.38
CA ILE A 278 7.83 -2.41 7.85
C ILE A 278 8.26 -1.63 6.60
N LEU A 279 7.73 -0.41 6.45
CA LEU A 279 7.90 0.40 5.26
C LEU A 279 8.42 1.80 5.63
N PHE A 280 9.42 2.27 4.91
CA PHE A 280 10.10 3.53 5.19
C PHE A 280 10.75 4.10 3.93
N TYR A 281 11.18 5.37 3.97
CA TYR A 281 12.05 5.95 2.96
C TYR A 281 13.53 5.74 3.32
N ASN A 282 14.34 5.34 2.35
CA ASN A 282 15.80 5.47 2.44
C ASN A 282 16.22 6.94 2.20
N LYS A 283 17.35 7.35 2.77
CA LYS A 283 17.98 8.67 2.50
C LYS A 283 18.53 8.79 1.10
#